data_4e4940061b06346e02437c93927679c5
#
_entry.id   4e4940061b06346e02437c93927679c5
#
_cell.length_a   1.000
_cell.length_b   1.000
_cell.length_c   1.000
_cell.angle_alpha   90.00
_cell.angle_beta   90.00
_cell.angle_gamma   90.00
#
_symmetry.space_group_name_H-M   'P 1'
#
loop_
_entity.id
_entity.type
_entity.pdbx_description
1 polymer ?
#
loop_
_entity_poly.entity_id
_entity_poly.type
_entity_poly.pdbx_seq_one_letter_code
_entity_poly.pdbx_strand_id
1 'polypeptide(L)'
;WGAQRLGLNCKIFISEFVSEARADVMRNLGADVIRVKGNYEASLKECIKQSKMNGWEIIQDVAWEGYEEVPKLTMAGYSVMIKEISNQTDQYITHVFLQAGVGGMASGAIAGIAKYFKRIPKIIVVEPDTADCVLQSVEAGKMQKIDIKKESILGGMSCGEVSLVPWRILKH
;
A
#
# COMPACT_ATOMS: atom_id res chain seq x y z
N TRP A 1 -4.50 14.96 5.40
CA TRP A 1 -3.59 16.09 5.21
C TRP A 1 -3.60 16.59 3.77
N GLY A 2 -3.33 15.77 2.75
CA GLY A 2 -3.31 16.21 1.34
C GLY A 2 -4.62 16.87 0.90
N ALA A 3 -5.75 16.24 1.16
CA ALA A 3 -7.07 16.81 0.84
C ALA A 3 -7.30 18.16 1.53
N GLN A 4 -6.95 18.26 2.82
CA GLN A 4 -7.05 19.50 3.59
C GLN A 4 -6.21 20.64 2.95
N ARG A 5 -4.98 20.32 2.52
CA ARG A 5 -4.10 21.32 1.86
C ARG A 5 -4.63 21.81 0.53
N LEU A 6 -5.41 20.98 -0.15
CA LEU A 6 -6.03 21.29 -1.45
C LEU A 6 -7.47 21.83 -1.32
N GLY A 7 -7.98 21.98 -0.10
CA GLY A 7 -9.36 22.41 0.14
C GLY A 7 -10.42 21.42 -0.32
N LEU A 8 -10.06 20.12 -0.38
CA LEU A 8 -10.96 19.06 -0.82
C LEU A 8 -11.63 18.37 0.37
N ASN A 9 -12.88 17.97 0.19
CA ASN A 9 -13.57 17.11 1.14
C ASN A 9 -12.98 15.70 1.08
N CYS A 10 -12.72 15.11 2.23
CA CYS A 10 -12.16 13.77 2.34
C CYS A 10 -13.04 12.90 3.23
N LYS A 11 -13.47 11.75 2.71
CA LYS A 11 -14.16 10.72 3.48
C LYS A 11 -13.27 9.49 3.58
N ILE A 12 -13.09 8.97 4.80
CA ILE A 12 -12.24 7.81 5.04
C ILE A 12 -13.10 6.70 5.64
N PHE A 13 -13.19 5.60 4.92
CA PHE A 13 -13.91 4.39 5.36
C PHE A 13 -12.93 3.48 6.10
N ILE A 14 -13.22 3.18 7.34
CA ILE A 14 -12.37 2.31 8.18
C ILE A 14 -13.19 1.18 8.80
N SER A 15 -12.53 0.05 9.00
CA SER A 15 -13.09 -1.06 9.77
C SER A 15 -13.40 -0.65 11.22
N GLU A 16 -14.42 -1.27 11.81
CA GLU A 16 -14.74 -1.09 13.24
C GLU A 16 -13.60 -1.46 14.19
N PHE A 17 -12.65 -2.28 13.74
CA PHE A 17 -11.50 -2.72 14.53
C PHE A 17 -10.36 -1.68 14.58
N VAL A 18 -10.41 -0.62 13.76
CA VAL A 18 -9.43 0.47 13.84
C VAL A 18 -9.61 1.22 15.16
N SER A 19 -8.50 1.45 15.88
CA SER A 19 -8.55 2.15 17.17
C SER A 19 -9.08 3.58 17.04
N GLU A 20 -9.76 4.08 18.08
CA GLU A 20 -10.29 5.45 18.10
C GLU A 20 -9.16 6.48 17.96
N ALA A 21 -8.03 6.23 18.60
CA ALA A 21 -6.87 7.13 18.48
C ALA A 21 -6.42 7.33 17.02
N ARG A 22 -6.46 6.28 16.18
CA ARG A 22 -6.17 6.42 14.74
C ARG A 22 -7.26 7.19 14.00
N ALA A 23 -8.52 6.95 14.33
CA ALA A 23 -9.65 7.68 13.74
C ALA A 23 -9.58 9.16 14.07
N ASP A 24 -9.22 9.53 15.30
CA ASP A 24 -9.09 10.92 15.73
C ASP A 24 -7.98 11.66 15.00
N VAL A 25 -6.85 11.02 14.72
CA VAL A 25 -5.80 11.63 13.88
C VAL A 25 -6.35 12.01 12.51
N MET A 26 -7.17 11.16 11.89
CA MET A 26 -7.78 11.44 10.60
C MET A 26 -8.81 12.59 10.68
N ARG A 27 -9.66 12.59 11.71
CA ARG A 27 -10.64 13.66 11.97
C ARG A 27 -9.97 15.01 12.23
N ASN A 28 -8.89 15.02 12.99
CA ASN A 28 -8.11 16.24 13.28
C ASN A 28 -7.45 16.84 12.02
N LEU A 29 -7.28 16.04 10.97
CA LEU A 29 -6.86 16.49 9.64
C LEU A 29 -8.03 16.88 8.73
N GLY A 30 -9.25 16.97 9.29
CA GLY A 30 -10.44 17.43 8.57
C GLY A 30 -11.16 16.34 7.76
N ALA A 31 -10.83 15.06 7.96
CA ALA A 31 -11.53 13.98 7.28
C ALA A 31 -12.86 13.62 7.98
N ASP A 32 -13.88 13.32 7.19
CA ASP A 32 -15.10 12.66 7.64
C ASP A 32 -14.82 11.14 7.73
N VAL A 33 -14.70 10.61 8.94
CA VAL A 33 -14.33 9.23 9.20
C VAL A 33 -15.56 8.39 9.41
N ILE A 34 -15.79 7.45 8.50
CA ILE A 34 -16.94 6.54 8.47
C ILE A 34 -16.49 5.15 8.96
N ARG A 35 -16.98 4.73 10.11
CA ARG A 35 -16.75 3.38 10.62
C ARG A 35 -17.71 2.40 9.95
N VAL A 36 -17.15 1.35 9.40
CA VAL A 36 -17.91 0.28 8.76
C VAL A 36 -17.84 -0.97 9.61
N LYS A 37 -18.98 -1.59 9.86
CA LYS A 37 -19.06 -2.85 10.58
C LYS A 37 -18.37 -3.96 9.78
N GLY A 38 -17.45 -4.67 10.40
CA GLY A 38 -16.65 -5.74 9.80
C GLY A 38 -15.20 -5.35 9.59
N ASN A 39 -14.52 -6.13 8.74
CA ASN A 39 -13.09 -6.03 8.48
C ASN A 39 -12.75 -4.99 7.40
N TYR A 40 -11.48 -4.99 6.98
CA TYR A 40 -10.98 -4.10 5.93
C TYR A 40 -11.76 -4.25 4.61
N GLU A 41 -12.03 -5.48 4.18
CA GLU A 41 -12.75 -5.75 2.94
C GLU A 41 -14.19 -5.20 2.97
N ALA A 42 -14.84 -5.23 4.13
CA ALA A 42 -16.16 -4.62 4.31
C ALA A 42 -16.08 -3.09 4.14
N SER A 43 -15.05 -2.45 4.70
CA SER A 43 -14.86 -1.00 4.54
C SER A 43 -14.54 -0.60 3.11
N LEU A 44 -13.75 -1.39 2.39
CA LEU A 44 -13.45 -1.17 0.96
C LEU A 44 -14.71 -1.30 0.10
N LYS A 45 -15.53 -2.33 0.32
CA LYS A 45 -16.80 -2.53 -0.40
C LYS A 45 -17.75 -1.35 -0.19
N GLU A 46 -17.90 -0.87 1.04
CA GLU A 46 -18.76 0.29 1.32
C GLU A 46 -18.19 1.57 0.70
N CYS A 47 -16.88 1.76 0.74
CA CYS A 47 -16.22 2.88 0.07
C CYS A 47 -16.53 2.88 -1.44
N ILE A 48 -16.36 1.75 -2.12
CA ILE A 48 -16.65 1.62 -3.57
C ILE A 48 -18.12 1.89 -3.85
N LYS A 49 -19.03 1.37 -3.04
CA LYS A 49 -20.48 1.58 -3.17
C LYS A 49 -20.83 3.06 -3.04
N GLN A 50 -20.37 3.71 -1.97
CA GLN A 50 -20.66 5.13 -1.70
C GLN A 50 -20.05 6.03 -2.76
N SER A 51 -18.85 5.73 -3.22
CA SER A 51 -18.17 6.44 -4.28
C SER A 51 -18.99 6.43 -5.57
N LYS A 52 -19.47 5.25 -5.99
CA LYS A 52 -20.33 5.10 -7.19
C LYS A 52 -21.65 5.87 -7.06
N MET A 53 -22.28 5.83 -5.88
CA MET A 53 -23.57 6.50 -5.65
C MET A 53 -23.46 8.02 -5.66
N ASN A 54 -22.33 8.57 -5.21
CA ASN A 54 -22.14 10.00 -5.03
C ASN A 54 -21.20 10.64 -6.06
N GLY A 55 -20.63 9.85 -7.00
CA GLY A 55 -19.69 10.35 -7.98
C GLY A 55 -18.36 10.80 -7.36
N TRP A 56 -17.92 10.14 -6.27
CA TRP A 56 -16.65 10.47 -5.61
C TRP A 56 -15.48 9.74 -6.24
N GLU A 57 -14.32 10.38 -6.24
CA GLU A 57 -13.07 9.75 -6.62
C GLU A 57 -12.54 8.89 -5.47
N ILE A 58 -12.13 7.66 -5.79
CA ILE A 58 -11.48 6.77 -4.83
C ILE A 58 -9.97 7.02 -4.88
N ILE A 59 -9.36 7.27 -3.72
CA ILE A 59 -7.91 7.32 -3.56
C ILE A 59 -7.49 6.15 -2.67
N GLN A 60 -6.96 5.10 -3.31
CA GLN A 60 -6.56 3.85 -2.67
C GLN A 60 -5.25 3.36 -3.28
N ASP A 61 -4.37 2.79 -2.48
CA ASP A 61 -3.06 2.29 -2.91
C ASP A 61 -3.11 0.85 -3.47
N VAL A 62 -4.17 0.10 -3.17
CA VAL A 62 -4.38 -1.25 -3.69
C VAL A 62 -5.00 -1.18 -5.09
N ALA A 63 -4.37 -1.84 -6.06
CA ALA A 63 -4.84 -1.94 -7.43
C ALA A 63 -5.67 -3.22 -7.65
N TRP A 64 -6.73 -3.10 -8.44
CA TRP A 64 -7.51 -4.22 -8.97
C TRP A 64 -7.85 -3.97 -10.44
N GLU A 65 -8.47 -4.92 -11.10
CA GLU A 65 -8.85 -4.79 -12.51
C GLU A 65 -9.78 -3.58 -12.73
N GLY A 66 -9.37 -2.68 -13.62
CA GLY A 66 -10.07 -1.42 -13.89
C GLY A 66 -9.78 -0.27 -12.91
N TYR A 67 -8.95 -0.50 -11.88
CA TYR A 67 -8.50 0.54 -10.95
C TYR A 67 -6.99 0.45 -10.73
N GLU A 68 -6.22 1.05 -11.62
CA GLU A 68 -4.76 0.96 -11.60
C GLU A 68 -4.04 2.32 -11.56
N GLU A 69 -4.66 3.38 -12.09
CA GLU A 69 -3.95 4.66 -12.27
C GLU A 69 -3.61 5.33 -10.93
N VAL A 70 -4.56 5.43 -10.02
CA VAL A 70 -4.31 6.02 -8.68
C VAL A 70 -3.28 5.20 -7.89
N PRO A 71 -3.36 3.85 -7.83
CA PRO A 71 -2.30 3.03 -7.25
C PRO A 71 -0.92 3.25 -7.88
N LYS A 72 -0.82 3.38 -9.20
CA LYS A 72 0.46 3.70 -9.88
C LYS A 72 1.02 5.06 -9.44
N LEU A 73 0.16 6.08 -9.31
CA LEU A 73 0.57 7.39 -8.82
C LEU A 73 1.06 7.32 -7.36
N THR A 74 0.39 6.55 -6.52
CA THR A 74 0.82 6.29 -5.13
C THR A 74 2.19 5.60 -5.10
N MET A 75 2.39 4.57 -5.94
CA MET A 75 3.68 3.89 -6.08
C MET A 75 4.77 4.85 -6.59
N ALA A 76 4.44 5.71 -7.55
CA ALA A 76 5.37 6.75 -8.02
C ALA A 76 5.76 7.71 -6.90
N GLY A 77 4.84 8.04 -5.99
CA GLY A 77 5.11 8.82 -4.78
C GLY A 77 6.17 8.17 -3.89
N TYR A 78 6.13 6.86 -3.69
CA TYR A 78 7.17 6.15 -2.92
C TYR A 78 8.57 6.23 -3.56
N SER A 79 8.67 6.39 -4.88
CA SER A 79 9.96 6.54 -5.55
C SER A 79 10.70 7.84 -5.17
N VAL A 80 9.99 8.84 -4.63
CA VAL A 80 10.59 10.10 -4.12
C VAL A 80 11.56 9.80 -2.98
N MET A 81 11.18 8.92 -2.05
CA MET A 81 12.07 8.46 -0.96
C MET A 81 13.39 7.91 -1.51
N ILE A 82 13.34 7.12 -2.56
CA ILE A 82 14.55 6.54 -3.17
C ILE A 82 15.40 7.62 -3.86
N LYS A 83 14.75 8.61 -4.50
CA LYS A 83 15.46 9.76 -5.06
C LYS A 83 16.18 10.56 -3.96
N GLU A 84 15.52 10.78 -2.84
CA GLU A 84 16.12 11.47 -1.69
C GLU A 84 17.31 10.69 -1.14
N ILE A 85 17.17 9.37 -0.93
CA ILE A 85 18.28 8.51 -0.50
C ILE A 85 19.46 8.60 -1.48
N SER A 86 19.19 8.55 -2.79
CA SER A 86 20.25 8.63 -3.82
C SER A 86 21.03 9.96 -3.79
N ASN A 87 20.41 11.03 -3.28
CA ASN A 87 21.03 12.35 -3.11
C ASN A 87 21.70 12.54 -1.74
N GLN A 88 21.38 11.72 -0.74
CA GLN A 88 21.86 11.85 0.62
C GLN A 88 23.11 11.02 0.93
N THR A 89 23.44 10.07 0.04
CA THR A 89 24.64 9.23 0.24
C THR A 89 25.34 8.91 -1.07
N ASP A 90 26.66 9.01 -1.04
CA ASP A 90 27.56 8.57 -2.12
C ASP A 90 28.06 7.14 -1.88
N GLN A 91 27.68 6.51 -0.77
CA GLN A 91 28.13 5.17 -0.42
C GLN A 91 27.45 4.13 -1.31
N TYR A 92 28.20 3.08 -1.65
CA TYR A 92 27.64 1.94 -2.36
C TYR A 92 26.74 1.10 -1.46
N ILE A 93 25.45 1.08 -1.79
CA ILE A 93 24.45 0.25 -1.11
C ILE A 93 24.47 -1.13 -1.77
N THR A 94 24.76 -2.17 -0.99
CA THR A 94 24.83 -3.55 -1.47
C THR A 94 23.50 -4.29 -1.40
N HIS A 95 22.72 -4.01 -0.35
CA HIS A 95 21.44 -4.68 -0.08
C HIS A 95 20.40 -3.66 0.36
N VAL A 96 19.16 -3.85 -0.09
CA VAL A 96 17.99 -3.07 0.34
C VAL A 96 16.91 -4.05 0.80
N PHE A 97 16.42 -3.86 2.02
CA PHE A 97 15.31 -4.62 2.58
C PHE A 97 14.05 -3.78 2.51
N LEU A 98 13.03 -4.28 1.83
CA LEU A 98 11.77 -3.59 1.59
C LEU A 98 10.61 -4.39 2.20
N GLN A 99 9.90 -3.81 3.15
CA GLN A 99 8.71 -4.44 3.69
C GLN A 99 7.57 -4.46 2.66
N ALA A 100 6.78 -5.51 2.66
CA ALA A 100 5.60 -5.63 1.84
C ALA A 100 4.38 -6.11 2.64
N GLY A 101 3.26 -5.42 2.46
CA GLY A 101 1.93 -5.92 2.69
C GLY A 101 1.36 -6.32 1.34
N VAL A 102 0.65 -5.41 0.65
CA VAL A 102 0.16 -5.65 -0.73
C VAL A 102 1.22 -5.35 -1.81
N GLY A 103 2.42 -4.88 -1.44
CA GLY A 103 3.56 -4.69 -2.32
C GLY A 103 3.74 -3.29 -2.93
N GLY A 104 2.83 -2.33 -2.69
CA GLY A 104 2.84 -1.01 -3.33
C GLY A 104 4.13 -0.22 -3.05
N MET A 105 4.52 -0.09 -1.79
CA MET A 105 5.73 0.63 -1.40
C MET A 105 7.00 -0.07 -1.91
N ALA A 106 7.11 -1.39 -1.76
CA ALA A 106 8.24 -2.15 -2.25
C ALA A 106 8.43 -1.97 -3.77
N SER A 107 7.35 -2.09 -4.54
CA SER A 107 7.39 -1.90 -6.00
C SER A 107 7.74 -0.47 -6.41
N GLY A 108 7.21 0.54 -5.71
CA GLY A 108 7.58 1.94 -5.95
C GLY A 108 9.06 2.21 -5.64
N ALA A 109 9.58 1.60 -4.56
CA ALA A 109 11.00 1.68 -4.22
C ALA A 109 11.88 0.97 -5.27
N ILE A 110 11.49 -0.22 -5.74
CA ILE A 110 12.20 -0.95 -6.80
C ILE A 110 12.30 -0.10 -8.07
N ALA A 111 11.18 0.49 -8.50
CA ALA A 111 11.17 1.39 -9.66
C ALA A 111 12.07 2.63 -9.45
N GLY A 112 12.05 3.20 -8.25
CA GLY A 112 12.93 4.30 -7.86
C GLY A 112 14.41 3.89 -7.88
N ILE A 113 14.77 2.73 -7.35
CA ILE A 113 16.14 2.20 -7.37
C ILE A 113 16.60 2.02 -8.81
N ALA A 114 15.80 1.40 -9.66
CA ALA A 114 16.12 1.22 -11.07
C ALA A 114 16.36 2.56 -11.81
N LYS A 115 15.67 3.61 -11.39
CA LYS A 115 15.77 4.94 -12.02
C LYS A 115 16.91 5.79 -11.50
N TYR A 116 17.19 5.77 -10.19
CA TYR A 116 18.05 6.76 -9.55
C TYR A 116 19.40 6.21 -9.09
N PHE A 117 19.55 4.89 -8.92
CA PHE A 117 20.80 4.30 -8.48
C PHE A 117 21.69 3.97 -9.66
N LYS A 118 22.98 4.29 -9.56
CA LYS A 118 23.99 3.93 -10.58
C LYS A 118 24.26 2.43 -10.65
N ARG A 119 24.08 1.74 -9.55
CA ARG A 119 24.21 0.28 -9.42
C ARG A 119 23.03 -0.26 -8.65
N ILE A 120 22.43 -1.30 -9.16
CA ILE A 120 21.27 -1.93 -8.52
C ILE A 120 21.76 -2.81 -7.37
N PRO A 121 21.32 -2.55 -6.12
CA PRO A 121 21.62 -3.41 -4.98
C PRO A 121 20.83 -4.71 -5.07
N LYS A 122 21.19 -5.69 -4.25
CA LYS A 122 20.33 -6.84 -4.02
C LYS A 122 19.10 -6.39 -3.25
N ILE A 123 17.92 -6.63 -3.82
CA ILE A 123 16.64 -6.27 -3.20
C ILE A 123 16.07 -7.48 -2.51
N ILE A 124 15.64 -7.31 -1.26
CA ILE A 124 15.05 -8.35 -0.43
C ILE A 124 13.70 -7.83 0.05
N VAL A 125 12.63 -8.47 -0.40
CA VAL A 125 11.27 -8.18 0.09
C VAL A 125 11.07 -8.94 1.39
N VAL A 126 10.53 -8.27 2.40
CA VAL A 126 10.30 -8.81 3.74
C VAL A 126 8.83 -8.77 4.08
N GLU A 127 8.29 -9.90 4.47
CA GLU A 127 6.91 -10.07 4.91
C GLU A 127 6.85 -10.73 6.29
N PRO A 128 5.76 -10.58 7.06
CA PRO A 128 5.51 -11.43 8.22
C PRO A 128 5.28 -12.87 7.78
N ASP A 129 5.80 -13.84 8.53
CA ASP A 129 5.57 -15.28 8.30
C ASP A 129 4.09 -15.70 8.37
N THR A 130 3.26 -14.87 9.00
CA THR A 130 1.80 -15.07 9.11
C THR A 130 1.01 -14.41 7.99
N ALA A 131 1.67 -13.63 7.11
CA ALA A 131 1.04 -12.87 6.03
C ALA A 131 2.03 -12.68 4.85
N ASP A 132 2.50 -13.78 4.28
CA ASP A 132 3.53 -13.90 3.25
C ASP A 132 2.94 -14.03 1.83
N CYS A 133 1.93 -13.25 1.51
CA CYS A 133 1.18 -13.37 0.25
C CYS A 133 2.04 -13.11 -1.00
N VAL A 134 3.08 -12.26 -0.91
CA VAL A 134 4.01 -12.02 -2.03
C VAL A 134 4.86 -13.27 -2.26
N LEU A 135 5.46 -13.84 -1.22
CA LEU A 135 6.28 -15.06 -1.32
C LEU A 135 5.48 -16.21 -1.91
N GLN A 136 4.30 -16.51 -1.35
CA GLN A 136 3.45 -17.60 -1.85
C GLN A 136 3.00 -17.37 -3.30
N SER A 137 2.75 -16.11 -3.69
CA SER A 137 2.42 -15.78 -5.08
C SER A 137 3.60 -16.00 -6.02
N VAL A 138 4.83 -15.62 -5.61
CA VAL A 138 6.04 -15.84 -6.40
C VAL A 138 6.33 -17.33 -6.57
N GLU A 139 6.27 -18.11 -5.49
CA GLU A 139 6.46 -19.56 -5.53
C GLU A 139 5.42 -20.27 -6.41
N ALA A 140 4.17 -19.81 -6.38
CA ALA A 140 3.10 -20.34 -7.23
C ALA A 140 3.14 -19.83 -8.68
N GLY A 141 3.94 -18.82 -9.00
CA GLY A 141 3.98 -18.17 -10.31
C GLY A 141 2.72 -17.37 -10.68
N LYS A 142 1.81 -17.15 -9.73
CA LYS A 142 0.54 -16.42 -9.89
C LYS A 142 0.09 -15.82 -8.56
N MET A 143 -0.70 -14.77 -8.61
CA MET A 143 -1.28 -14.17 -7.41
C MET A 143 -2.04 -15.24 -6.60
N GLN A 144 -1.71 -15.31 -5.30
CA GLN A 144 -2.36 -16.18 -4.33
C GLN A 144 -3.09 -15.33 -3.30
N LYS A 145 -4.25 -15.81 -2.88
CA LYS A 145 -4.93 -15.30 -1.70
C LYS A 145 -4.66 -16.25 -0.54
N ILE A 146 -4.12 -15.72 0.55
CA ILE A 146 -3.84 -16.48 1.76
C ILE A 146 -4.84 -16.12 2.86
N ASP A 147 -5.10 -17.06 3.73
CA ASP A 147 -5.95 -16.87 4.92
C ASP A 147 -5.07 -16.49 6.12
N ILE A 148 -5.23 -15.28 6.62
CA ILE A 148 -4.49 -14.77 7.77
C ILE A 148 -5.14 -15.31 9.04
N LYS A 149 -4.56 -16.35 9.60
CA LYS A 149 -5.05 -16.99 10.82
C LYS A 149 -4.65 -16.25 12.10
N LYS A 150 -3.59 -15.44 12.03
CA LYS A 150 -3.06 -14.70 13.16
C LYS A 150 -2.50 -13.36 12.69
N GLU A 151 -2.95 -12.30 13.31
CA GLU A 151 -2.42 -10.96 13.08
C GLU A 151 -0.94 -10.86 13.45
N SER A 152 -0.15 -10.24 12.59
CA SER A 152 1.22 -9.87 12.89
C SER A 152 1.28 -8.67 13.82
N ILE A 153 2.34 -8.55 14.63
CA ILE A 153 2.67 -7.31 15.35
C ILE A 153 2.88 -6.15 14.38
N LEU A 154 3.20 -6.45 13.12
CA LEU A 154 3.33 -5.51 12.02
C LEU A 154 1.97 -5.35 11.31
N GLY A 155 0.95 -4.87 12.03
CA GLY A 155 -0.44 -4.85 11.58
C GLY A 155 -0.67 -4.22 10.21
N GLY A 156 0.14 -3.23 9.79
CA GLY A 156 0.09 -2.65 8.45
C GLY A 156 0.58 -3.56 7.31
N MET A 157 1.15 -4.73 7.65
CA MET A 157 1.64 -5.74 6.70
C MET A 157 0.82 -7.04 6.76
N SER A 158 -0.21 -7.11 7.57
CA SER A 158 -1.14 -8.24 7.63
C SER A 158 -2.09 -8.22 6.43
N CYS A 159 -1.57 -8.54 5.25
CA CYS A 159 -2.28 -8.51 3.98
C CYS A 159 -2.35 -9.92 3.38
N GLY A 160 -3.54 -10.32 2.92
CA GLY A 160 -3.78 -11.67 2.40
C GLY A 160 -3.64 -11.81 0.88
N GLU A 161 -3.38 -10.72 0.16
CA GLU A 161 -3.30 -10.75 -1.31
C GLU A 161 -2.39 -9.64 -1.82
N VAL A 162 -1.61 -9.94 -2.86
CA VAL A 162 -0.76 -8.95 -3.55
C VAL A 162 -1.63 -8.04 -4.41
N SER A 163 -1.34 -6.75 -4.43
CA SER A 163 -1.99 -5.80 -5.31
C SER A 163 -1.60 -6.04 -6.79
N LEU A 164 -2.53 -5.85 -7.72
CA LEU A 164 -2.37 -6.19 -9.13
C LEU A 164 -1.16 -5.50 -9.80
N VAL A 165 -0.97 -4.20 -9.57
CA VAL A 165 0.14 -3.45 -10.18
C VAL A 165 1.48 -3.85 -9.56
N PRO A 166 1.64 -3.91 -8.22
CA PRO A 166 2.84 -4.47 -7.58
C PRO A 166 3.21 -5.86 -8.05
N TRP A 167 2.25 -6.76 -8.23
CA TRP A 167 2.50 -8.11 -8.71
C TRP A 167 3.30 -8.14 -10.02
N ARG A 168 2.99 -7.23 -10.95
CA ARG A 168 3.69 -7.15 -12.26
C ARG A 168 5.19 -6.84 -12.11
N ILE A 169 5.60 -6.29 -10.98
CA ILE A 169 7.01 -5.96 -10.66
C ILE A 169 7.63 -7.06 -9.80
N LEU A 170 6.92 -7.49 -8.74
CA LEU A 170 7.47 -8.39 -7.72
C LEU A 170 7.62 -9.84 -8.18
N LYS A 171 6.93 -10.27 -9.23
CA LYS A 171 7.01 -11.65 -9.77
C LYS A 171 8.31 -11.94 -10.53
N HIS A 172 9.19 -10.99 -10.71
CA HIS A 172 10.47 -11.08 -11.43
C HIS A 172 11.66 -10.97 -10.46
#